data_6deb894a982c681f86fb7250ef8cbf4e
#
_entry.id   6deb894a982c681f86fb7250ef8cbf4e
#
_cell.length_a   1.000
_cell.length_b   1.000
_cell.length_c   1.000
_cell.angle_alpha   90.00
_cell.angle_beta   90.00
_cell.angle_gamma   90.00
#
_symmetry.space_group_name_H-M   'P 1'
#
loop_
_entity.id
_entity.type
_entity.pdbx_description
1 polymer ?
#
loop_
_entity_poly.entity_id
_entity_poly.type
_entity_poly.pdbx_seq_one_letter_code
_entity_poly.pdbx_strand_id
1 'polypeptide(L)'
;GEFKLGNNTPCLTDAQRNDVKQSIWQNIEKLRAENKLMYSDNEVNRGGQVLFNWPVQKAAGLEYNDVWGISGYVDHNPAYPNQLLDYNCGSRTYDAQSGYNHAGVDIFTWPFGWKLMDTSQAEIVAVASGQIIAKGDGQYDRSCNFNNNVWNAVYVQHADGSIAWYGHMKSGSLTSKQVGDFVTSGEYL
;
A
#
# COMPACT_ATOMS: atom_id res chain seq x y z
N GLY A 1 25.41 2.15 -13.92
CA GLY A 1 25.60 2.80 -12.64
C GLY A 1 24.99 1.94 -11.55
N GLU A 2 25.77 1.60 -10.55
CA GLU A 2 25.33 0.85 -9.39
C GLU A 2 24.39 1.73 -8.57
N PHE A 3 23.13 1.36 -8.48
CA PHE A 3 22.18 2.05 -7.62
C PHE A 3 22.46 1.61 -6.17
N LYS A 4 23.21 2.39 -5.44
CA LYS A 4 23.36 2.18 -4.00
C LYS A 4 22.09 2.70 -3.33
N LEU A 5 21.23 1.79 -2.91
CA LEU A 5 20.18 2.09 -1.93
C LEU A 5 20.88 2.63 -0.67
N GLY A 6 20.80 3.94 -0.47
CA GLY A 6 21.25 4.55 0.78
C GLY A 6 20.33 4.10 1.91
N ASN A 7 20.93 3.77 3.06
CA ASN A 7 20.33 3.46 4.35
C ASN A 7 18.89 2.92 4.31
N ASN A 8 18.71 1.66 4.67
CA ASN A 8 17.42 0.99 4.85
C ASN A 8 16.57 1.68 5.94
N THR A 9 16.10 2.88 5.63
CA THR A 9 15.13 3.57 6.49
C THR A 9 13.76 3.12 6.04
N PRO A 10 12.93 2.55 6.94
CA PRO A 10 11.59 2.09 6.57
C PRO A 10 10.74 3.25 6.08
N CYS A 11 9.87 3.00 5.07
CA CYS A 11 8.88 3.98 4.59
C CYS A 11 7.97 4.47 5.72
N LEU A 12 7.66 3.60 6.67
CA LEU A 12 6.98 3.91 7.92
C LEU A 12 7.81 3.37 9.09
N THR A 13 7.99 4.20 10.11
CA THR A 13 8.51 3.72 11.39
C THR A 13 7.48 2.83 12.07
N ASP A 14 7.89 2.01 13.03
CA ASP A 14 6.97 1.17 13.82
C ASP A 14 5.91 2.01 14.54
N ALA A 15 6.27 3.20 15.04
CA ALA A 15 5.33 4.13 15.66
C ALA A 15 4.26 4.57 14.64
N GLN A 16 4.67 5.05 13.48
CA GLN A 16 3.73 5.45 12.40
C GLN A 16 2.86 4.29 11.93
N ARG A 17 3.42 3.09 11.81
CA ARG A 17 2.66 1.89 11.47
C ARG A 17 1.61 1.56 12.54
N ASN A 18 1.95 1.71 13.81
CA ASN A 18 1.02 1.50 14.91
C ASN A 18 -0.09 2.58 14.92
N ASP A 19 0.25 3.83 14.66
CA ASP A 19 -0.73 4.92 14.55
C ASP A 19 -1.73 4.65 13.41
N VAL A 20 -1.24 4.18 12.26
CA VAL A 20 -2.10 3.76 11.14
C VAL A 20 -3.02 2.60 11.54
N LYS A 21 -2.48 1.56 12.18
CA LYS A 21 -3.29 0.42 12.67
C LYS A 21 -4.34 0.87 13.67
N GLN A 22 -4.00 1.76 14.58
CA GLN A 22 -4.93 2.31 15.55
C GLN A 22 -6.05 3.12 14.88
N SER A 23 -5.71 3.97 13.90
CA SER A 23 -6.69 4.71 13.10
C SER A 23 -7.64 3.78 12.34
N ILE A 24 -7.11 2.74 11.70
CA ILE A 24 -7.91 1.71 11.02
C ILE A 24 -8.88 1.06 12.02
N TRP A 25 -8.38 0.63 13.17
CA TRP A 25 -9.21 -0.01 14.19
C TRP A 25 -10.32 0.92 14.69
N GLN A 26 -10.02 2.18 14.99
CA GLN A 26 -11.01 3.18 15.42
C GLN A 26 -12.11 3.38 14.36
N ASN A 27 -11.75 3.43 13.09
CA ASN A 27 -12.71 3.56 12.00
C ASN A 27 -13.58 2.30 11.85
N ILE A 28 -13.01 1.12 11.99
CA ILE A 28 -13.77 -0.15 11.99
C ILE A 28 -14.80 -0.15 13.13
N GLU A 29 -14.40 0.24 14.34
CA GLU A 29 -15.33 0.32 15.48
C GLU A 29 -16.44 1.34 15.25
N LYS A 30 -16.11 2.49 14.66
CA LYS A 30 -17.11 3.50 14.29
C LYS A 30 -18.09 2.96 13.23
N LEU A 31 -17.59 2.35 12.16
CA LEU A 31 -18.43 1.73 11.13
C LEU A 31 -19.31 0.60 11.71
N ARG A 32 -18.78 -0.18 12.64
CA ARG A 32 -19.53 -1.22 13.37
C ARG A 32 -20.67 -0.59 14.19
N ALA A 33 -20.38 0.45 14.97
CA ALA A 33 -21.38 1.16 15.78
C ALA A 33 -22.49 1.81 14.95
N GLU A 34 -22.15 2.24 13.73
CA GLU A 34 -23.10 2.84 12.77
C GLU A 34 -23.83 1.79 11.90
N ASN A 35 -23.60 0.49 12.11
CA ASN A 35 -24.08 -0.62 11.27
C ASN A 35 -23.71 -0.46 9.77
N LYS A 36 -22.54 0.11 9.49
CA LYS A 36 -22.01 0.34 8.15
C LYS A 36 -20.82 -0.58 7.81
N LEU A 37 -20.30 -1.32 8.80
CA LEU A 37 -19.21 -2.26 8.56
C LEU A 37 -19.72 -3.42 7.69
N MET A 38 -19.11 -3.58 6.51
CA MET A 38 -19.55 -4.57 5.54
C MET A 38 -19.11 -6.00 5.89
N TYR A 39 -17.90 -6.14 6.43
CA TYR A 39 -17.33 -7.43 6.79
C TYR A 39 -17.15 -7.53 8.31
N SER A 40 -18.12 -8.15 8.96
CA SER A 40 -18.03 -8.44 10.39
C SER A 40 -17.13 -9.66 10.65
N ASP A 41 -16.63 -9.80 11.88
CA ASP A 41 -15.76 -10.93 12.28
C ASP A 41 -16.37 -12.30 11.96
N ASN A 42 -17.70 -12.40 11.95
CA ASN A 42 -18.42 -13.64 11.60
C ASN A 42 -18.48 -13.91 10.09
N GLU A 43 -18.36 -12.89 9.27
CA GLU A 43 -18.40 -12.98 7.79
C GLU A 43 -17.00 -13.20 7.23
N VAL A 44 -15.99 -12.57 7.83
CA VAL A 44 -14.57 -12.77 7.52
C VAL A 44 -14.16 -14.25 7.57
N ASN A 45 -14.68 -15.00 8.53
CA ASN A 45 -14.38 -16.43 8.71
C ASN A 45 -15.12 -17.35 7.71
N ARG A 46 -16.00 -16.84 6.85
CA ARG A 46 -16.78 -17.61 5.87
C ARG A 46 -16.31 -17.44 4.43
N GLY A 47 -15.49 -16.43 4.17
CA GLY A 47 -14.91 -16.17 2.86
C GLY A 47 -13.67 -17.04 2.62
N GLY A 48 -13.53 -17.59 1.41
CA GLY A 48 -12.24 -18.13 0.96
C GLY A 48 -11.22 -17.00 0.83
N GLN A 49 -9.94 -17.37 0.66
CA GLN A 49 -8.87 -16.40 0.43
C GLN A 49 -9.18 -15.49 -0.75
N VAL A 50 -9.10 -14.17 -0.55
CA VAL A 50 -9.28 -13.19 -1.62
C VAL A 50 -8.02 -13.17 -2.50
N LEU A 51 -8.21 -13.27 -3.80
CA LEU A 51 -7.13 -13.16 -4.77
C LEU A 51 -6.97 -11.70 -5.21
N PHE A 52 -5.74 -11.19 -5.14
CA PHE A 52 -5.41 -9.83 -5.49
C PHE A 52 -4.98 -9.70 -6.94
N ASN A 53 -5.53 -8.72 -7.64
CA ASN A 53 -5.05 -8.24 -8.92
C ASN A 53 -3.89 -7.24 -8.72
N TRP A 54 -3.22 -6.88 -9.82
CA TRP A 54 -2.15 -5.90 -9.76
C TRP A 54 -2.71 -4.50 -9.46
N PRO A 55 -2.08 -3.72 -8.53
CA PRO A 55 -2.64 -2.43 -8.05
C PRO A 55 -2.34 -1.23 -8.93
N VAL A 56 -1.48 -1.35 -9.94
CA VAL A 56 -1.04 -0.22 -10.78
C VAL A 56 -1.42 -0.48 -12.23
N GLN A 57 -2.10 0.47 -12.84
CA GLN A 57 -2.43 0.41 -14.25
C GLN A 57 -2.05 1.71 -14.97
N LYS A 58 -2.01 1.63 -16.30
CA LYS A 58 -1.84 2.80 -17.17
C LYS A 58 -3.14 3.59 -17.23
N ALA A 59 -3.04 4.92 -17.21
CA ALA A 59 -4.17 5.75 -17.57
C ALA A 59 -4.63 5.48 -19.01
N ALA A 60 -5.91 5.68 -19.28
CA ALA A 60 -6.48 5.47 -20.60
C ALA A 60 -5.74 6.29 -21.68
N GLY A 61 -5.50 5.70 -22.83
CA GLY A 61 -4.84 6.34 -23.97
C GLY A 61 -3.31 6.29 -23.96
N LEU A 62 -2.68 5.65 -22.96
CA LEU A 62 -1.22 5.44 -22.97
C LEU A 62 -0.85 4.14 -23.68
N GLU A 63 0.13 4.25 -24.61
CA GLU A 63 0.61 3.12 -25.41
C GLU A 63 1.92 2.50 -24.88
N TYR A 64 2.41 2.92 -23.73
CA TYR A 64 3.57 2.30 -23.11
C TYR A 64 3.26 0.86 -22.69
N ASN A 65 4.28 -0.01 -22.71
CA ASN A 65 4.10 -1.39 -22.28
C ASN A 65 3.73 -1.42 -20.79
N ASP A 66 4.55 -0.80 -19.95
CA ASP A 66 4.32 -0.70 -18.50
C ASP A 66 4.70 0.68 -17.99
N VAL A 67 4.10 1.10 -16.88
CA VAL A 67 4.36 2.37 -16.21
C VAL A 67 4.93 2.17 -14.80
N TRP A 68 5.35 0.95 -14.47
CA TRP A 68 5.80 0.57 -13.14
C TRP A 68 6.95 -0.44 -13.18
N GLY A 69 7.61 -0.59 -12.05
CA GLY A 69 8.56 -1.63 -11.73
C GLY A 69 8.54 -1.92 -10.23
N ILE A 70 9.11 -3.05 -9.82
CA ILE A 70 9.21 -3.42 -8.40
C ILE A 70 10.63 -3.14 -7.92
N SER A 71 10.77 -2.43 -6.80
CA SER A 71 12.05 -2.17 -6.16
C SER A 71 12.25 -2.91 -4.85
N GLY A 72 11.18 -3.39 -4.22
CA GLY A 72 11.22 -4.09 -2.95
C GLY A 72 10.10 -5.10 -2.79
N TYR A 73 10.40 -6.21 -2.11
CA TYR A 73 9.45 -7.29 -1.81
C TYR A 73 9.22 -7.42 -0.32
N VAL A 74 8.18 -8.16 0.07
CA VAL A 74 7.88 -8.48 1.47
C VAL A 74 8.97 -9.38 2.03
N ASP A 75 9.44 -9.08 3.23
CA ASP A 75 10.22 -10.00 4.03
C ASP A 75 9.27 -10.98 4.74
N HIS A 76 9.32 -12.24 4.34
CA HIS A 76 8.45 -13.29 4.88
C HIS A 76 8.98 -13.94 6.16
N ASN A 77 10.21 -13.64 6.54
CA ASN A 77 10.80 -14.16 7.77
C ASN A 77 11.10 -13.00 8.75
N PRO A 78 10.28 -12.79 9.78
CA PRO A 78 10.49 -11.69 10.73
C PRO A 78 11.70 -11.89 11.65
N ALA A 79 12.46 -12.99 11.52
CA ALA A 79 13.65 -13.21 12.32
C ALA A 79 14.80 -12.32 11.84
N TYR A 80 15.43 -11.62 12.76
CA TYR A 80 16.59 -10.77 12.54
C TYR A 80 17.81 -11.37 13.23
N PRO A 81 19.05 -11.18 12.68
CA PRO A 81 19.38 -10.62 11.36
C PRO A 81 19.53 -11.68 10.26
N ASN A 82 19.44 -11.25 9.03
CA ASN A 82 19.82 -12.02 7.83
C ASN A 82 19.18 -13.43 7.74
N GLN A 83 17.95 -13.55 8.17
CA GLN A 83 17.27 -14.83 8.25
C GLN A 83 16.42 -15.15 7.01
N LEU A 84 16.19 -14.17 6.13
CA LEU A 84 15.46 -14.38 4.91
C LEU A 84 16.24 -13.91 3.69
N LEU A 85 16.25 -14.78 2.69
CA LEU A 85 16.49 -14.41 1.31
C LEU A 85 15.14 -13.99 0.71
N ASP A 86 15.10 -12.80 0.14
CA ASP A 86 13.89 -12.30 -0.52
C ASP A 86 13.56 -13.09 -1.80
N TYR A 87 12.51 -12.66 -2.50
CA TYR A 87 12.00 -13.32 -3.70
C TYR A 87 13.02 -13.48 -4.84
N ASN A 88 14.13 -12.78 -4.83
CA ASN A 88 15.15 -12.87 -5.86
C ASN A 88 16.02 -14.13 -5.75
N CYS A 89 15.77 -15.00 -4.78
CA CYS A 89 16.51 -16.25 -4.56
C CYS A 89 18.02 -16.05 -4.46
N GLY A 90 18.46 -14.87 -4.08
CA GLY A 90 19.87 -14.49 -4.02
C GLY A 90 20.36 -14.27 -2.59
N SER A 91 21.37 -13.44 -2.46
CA SER A 91 21.91 -13.00 -1.17
C SER A 91 21.27 -11.72 -0.64
N ARG A 92 20.29 -11.17 -1.34
CA ARG A 92 19.57 -9.96 -0.95
C ARG A 92 18.67 -10.26 0.24
N THR A 93 18.71 -9.40 1.24
CA THR A 93 17.86 -9.48 2.43
C THR A 93 17.34 -8.10 2.75
N TYR A 94 16.14 -8.03 3.31
CA TYR A 94 15.52 -6.80 3.81
C TYR A 94 15.80 -6.55 5.28
N ASP A 95 16.54 -7.43 5.94
CA ASP A 95 16.96 -7.20 7.30
C ASP A 95 17.86 -5.97 7.38
N ALA A 96 17.48 -5.00 8.17
CA ALA A 96 18.32 -3.87 8.51
C ALA A 96 19.00 -4.08 9.87
N GLN A 97 20.08 -3.36 10.13
CA GLN A 97 20.73 -3.39 11.46
C GLN A 97 19.78 -3.01 12.61
N SER A 98 18.71 -2.28 12.30
CA SER A 98 17.63 -1.95 13.24
C SER A 98 16.64 -3.10 13.47
N GLY A 99 16.75 -4.23 12.77
CA GLY A 99 15.79 -5.33 12.82
C GLY A 99 14.51 -5.06 12.01
N TYR A 100 14.54 -4.13 11.05
CA TYR A 100 13.40 -3.84 10.20
C TYR A 100 13.17 -4.96 9.19
N ASN A 101 11.96 -5.50 9.20
CA ASN A 101 11.47 -6.47 8.23
C ASN A 101 10.48 -5.78 7.27
N HIS A 102 10.72 -5.83 5.98
CA HIS A 102 9.91 -5.13 4.99
C HIS A 102 8.52 -5.79 4.85
N ALA A 103 7.46 -5.05 5.14
CA ALA A 103 6.11 -5.61 5.24
C ALA A 103 5.21 -5.32 4.02
N GLY A 104 5.79 -4.91 2.90
CA GLY A 104 5.05 -4.56 1.69
C GLY A 104 5.81 -4.84 0.41
N VAL A 105 5.18 -4.53 -0.72
CA VAL A 105 5.83 -4.49 -2.03
C VAL A 105 6.03 -3.04 -2.42
N ASP A 106 7.27 -2.66 -2.71
CA ASP A 106 7.59 -1.33 -3.22
C ASP A 106 7.47 -1.32 -4.74
N ILE A 107 6.49 -0.55 -5.22
CA ILE A 107 6.22 -0.37 -6.64
C ILE A 107 6.58 1.07 -7.00
N PHE A 108 7.49 1.26 -7.95
CA PHE A 108 7.85 2.59 -8.45
C PHE A 108 7.30 2.82 -9.84
N THR A 109 6.99 4.07 -10.17
CA THR A 109 6.55 4.46 -11.50
C THR A 109 7.74 4.60 -12.46
N TRP A 110 7.61 4.08 -13.68
CA TRP A 110 8.65 3.98 -14.70
C TRP A 110 8.15 4.49 -16.07
N PRO A 111 8.97 5.14 -16.94
CA PRO A 111 10.40 5.44 -16.76
C PRO A 111 10.68 6.77 -16.04
N PHE A 112 9.73 7.67 -15.91
CA PHE A 112 9.90 9.00 -15.33
C PHE A 112 8.86 9.21 -14.21
N GLY A 113 9.14 8.67 -13.04
CA GLY A 113 8.18 8.56 -11.93
C GLY A 113 7.44 9.85 -11.62
N TRP A 114 8.16 10.96 -11.39
CA TRP A 114 7.53 12.26 -11.11
C TRP A 114 6.66 12.77 -12.25
N LYS A 115 7.10 12.59 -13.50
CA LYS A 115 6.32 13.01 -14.67
C LYS A 115 5.04 12.19 -14.79
N LEU A 116 5.13 10.87 -14.64
CA LEU A 116 3.95 9.97 -14.67
C LEU A 116 2.94 10.36 -13.59
N MET A 117 3.42 10.65 -12.38
CA MET A 117 2.58 11.13 -11.28
C MET A 117 1.96 12.50 -11.62
N ASP A 118 2.76 13.49 -12.05
CA ASP A 118 2.29 14.86 -12.32
C ASP A 118 1.22 14.87 -13.41
N THR A 119 1.41 14.06 -14.46
CA THR A 119 0.49 13.97 -15.61
C THR A 119 -0.57 12.88 -15.46
N SER A 120 -0.66 12.25 -14.29
CA SER A 120 -1.63 11.20 -13.96
C SER A 120 -1.66 10.06 -14.99
N GLN A 121 -0.48 9.58 -15.36
CA GLN A 121 -0.31 8.53 -16.36
C GLN A 121 -0.22 7.11 -15.76
N ALA A 122 -0.03 7.02 -14.46
CA ALA A 122 -0.17 5.79 -13.69
C ALA A 122 -1.31 5.95 -12.70
N GLU A 123 -2.17 4.97 -12.63
CA GLU A 123 -3.34 4.95 -11.74
C GLU A 123 -3.21 3.83 -10.72
N ILE A 124 -3.63 4.10 -9.49
CA ILE A 124 -3.73 3.09 -8.44
C ILE A 124 -5.16 2.58 -8.40
N VAL A 125 -5.32 1.27 -8.42
CA VAL A 125 -6.64 0.61 -8.43
C VAL A 125 -6.74 -0.41 -7.30
N ALA A 126 -7.98 -0.67 -6.86
CA ALA A 126 -8.25 -1.67 -5.85
C ALA A 126 -7.85 -3.08 -6.33
N VAL A 127 -6.96 -3.75 -5.60
CA VAL A 127 -6.49 -5.12 -5.91
C VAL A 127 -7.61 -6.14 -5.86
N ALA A 128 -8.63 -5.90 -5.06
CA ALA A 128 -9.84 -6.71 -4.94
C ALA A 128 -10.99 -5.84 -4.44
N SER A 129 -12.22 -6.32 -4.60
CA SER A 129 -13.39 -5.63 -4.05
C SER A 129 -13.34 -5.58 -2.53
N GLY A 130 -13.79 -4.47 -1.94
CA GLY A 130 -13.75 -4.29 -0.50
C GLY A 130 -14.36 -2.97 -0.03
N GLN A 131 -14.26 -2.71 1.27
CA GLN A 131 -14.72 -1.49 1.89
C GLN A 131 -13.55 -0.59 2.29
N ILE A 132 -13.61 0.69 1.96
CA ILE A 132 -12.63 1.67 2.45
C ILE A 132 -12.83 1.84 3.96
N ILE A 133 -11.81 1.48 4.72
CA ILE A 133 -11.85 1.55 6.20
C ILE A 133 -11.02 2.70 6.77
N ALA A 134 -10.10 3.23 5.98
CA ALA A 134 -9.36 4.45 6.33
C ALA A 134 -8.86 5.14 5.05
N LYS A 135 -8.65 6.45 5.14
CA LYS A 135 -8.16 7.28 4.05
C LYS A 135 -7.48 8.52 4.63
N GLY A 136 -6.35 8.91 4.05
CA GLY A 136 -5.65 10.15 4.37
C GLY A 136 -5.10 10.81 3.11
N ASP A 137 -5.29 12.12 2.97
CA ASP A 137 -4.85 12.89 1.82
C ASP A 137 -4.33 14.27 2.25
N GLY A 138 -3.75 15.02 1.31
CA GLY A 138 -3.26 16.37 1.54
C GLY A 138 -1.87 16.47 2.14
N GLN A 139 -1.16 15.36 2.27
CA GLN A 139 0.21 15.34 2.76
C GLN A 139 1.21 15.67 1.65
N TYR A 140 2.29 16.37 2.01
CA TYR A 140 3.43 16.48 1.12
C TYR A 140 4.22 15.17 1.12
N ASP A 141 4.08 14.41 0.05
CA ASP A 141 4.67 13.09 -0.13
C ASP A 141 5.42 13.00 -1.47
N ARG A 142 6.25 14.02 -1.73
CA ARG A 142 7.08 14.13 -2.92
C ARG A 142 8.51 14.46 -2.51
N SER A 143 9.25 13.44 -2.13
CA SER A 143 10.62 13.59 -1.66
C SER A 143 11.50 12.44 -2.16
N CYS A 144 12.76 12.76 -2.47
CA CYS A 144 13.78 11.75 -2.75
C CYS A 144 14.34 11.11 -1.47
N ASN A 145 14.01 11.67 -0.32
CA ASN A 145 14.38 11.17 0.99
C ASN A 145 13.12 10.89 1.80
N PHE A 146 13.16 9.88 2.64
CA PHE A 146 12.11 9.66 3.64
C PHE A 146 12.04 10.87 4.58
N ASN A 147 10.85 11.43 4.71
CA ASN A 147 10.63 12.65 5.48
C ASN A 147 9.97 12.40 6.84
N ASN A 148 9.76 11.14 7.21
CA ASN A 148 9.07 10.71 8.45
C ASN A 148 7.65 11.29 8.59
N ASN A 149 7.04 11.75 7.51
CA ASN A 149 5.70 12.30 7.52
C ASN A 149 4.64 11.22 7.25
N VAL A 150 3.42 11.53 7.60
CA VAL A 150 2.24 10.75 7.22
C VAL A 150 2.10 10.80 5.69
N TRP A 151 1.78 9.69 5.09
CA TRP A 151 1.63 9.56 3.64
C TRP A 151 0.18 9.73 3.18
N ASN A 152 -0.03 9.98 1.89
CA ASN A 152 -1.34 9.92 1.27
C ASN A 152 -1.68 8.44 1.03
N ALA A 153 -2.81 7.98 1.53
CA ALA A 153 -3.13 6.56 1.51
C ALA A 153 -4.62 6.25 1.51
N VAL A 154 -4.96 5.07 0.96
CA VAL A 154 -6.26 4.43 1.07
C VAL A 154 -6.06 3.03 1.65
N TYR A 155 -6.98 2.60 2.51
CA TYR A 155 -6.96 1.29 3.16
C TYR A 155 -8.28 0.58 2.89
N VAL A 156 -8.21 -0.60 2.29
CA VAL A 156 -9.40 -1.36 1.86
C VAL A 156 -9.43 -2.70 2.57
N GLN A 157 -10.51 -2.98 3.30
CA GLN A 157 -10.77 -4.28 3.91
C GLN A 157 -11.51 -5.17 2.91
N HIS A 158 -11.07 -6.40 2.77
CA HIS A 158 -11.64 -7.41 1.88
C HIS A 158 -12.48 -8.45 2.64
N ALA A 159 -13.20 -9.28 1.90
CA ALA A 159 -14.15 -10.26 2.45
C ALA A 159 -13.49 -11.33 3.34
N ASP A 160 -12.20 -11.62 3.18
CA ASP A 160 -11.43 -12.53 4.01
C ASP A 160 -10.82 -11.87 5.26
N GLY A 161 -11.10 -10.58 5.47
CA GLY A 161 -10.57 -9.77 6.57
C GLY A 161 -9.19 -9.18 6.33
N SER A 162 -8.54 -9.52 5.22
CA SER A 162 -7.29 -8.87 4.83
C SER A 162 -7.50 -7.40 4.53
N ILE A 163 -6.46 -6.58 4.75
CA ILE A 163 -6.50 -5.14 4.51
C ILE A 163 -5.36 -4.77 3.59
N ALA A 164 -5.68 -4.28 2.39
CA ALA A 164 -4.71 -3.70 1.48
C ALA A 164 -4.42 -2.25 1.85
N TRP A 165 -3.14 -1.88 1.89
CA TRP A 165 -2.63 -0.55 2.17
C TRP A 165 -2.01 0.03 0.89
N TYR A 166 -2.59 1.12 0.39
CA TYR A 166 -2.08 1.85 -0.77
C TYR A 166 -1.47 3.15 -0.29
N GLY A 167 -0.15 3.21 -0.17
CA GLY A 167 0.59 4.35 0.36
C GLY A 167 1.34 5.13 -0.71
N HIS A 168 1.88 6.29 -0.31
CA HIS A 168 2.62 7.21 -1.18
C HIS A 168 1.84 7.66 -2.43
N MET A 169 0.54 7.84 -2.30
CA MET A 169 -0.32 8.26 -3.39
C MET A 169 -0.17 9.77 -3.65
N LYS A 170 -0.53 10.20 -4.87
CA LYS A 170 -0.50 11.61 -5.25
C LYS A 170 -1.51 12.42 -4.43
N SER A 171 -1.03 13.44 -3.73
CA SER A 171 -1.88 14.35 -2.94
C SER A 171 -2.95 15.01 -3.81
N GLY A 172 -4.18 15.02 -3.31
CA GLY A 172 -5.33 15.64 -3.96
C GLY A 172 -5.87 14.85 -5.16
N SER A 173 -5.44 13.60 -5.36
CA SER A 173 -5.92 12.79 -6.48
C SER A 173 -6.56 11.47 -6.05
N LEU A 174 -6.77 11.25 -4.76
CA LEU A 174 -7.39 10.03 -4.27
C LEU A 174 -8.87 9.96 -4.70
N THR A 175 -9.41 8.74 -4.77
CA THR A 175 -10.84 8.52 -5.05
C THR A 175 -11.74 9.46 -4.26
N SER A 176 -12.85 9.88 -4.85
CA SER A 176 -13.87 10.69 -4.15
C SER A 176 -14.66 9.91 -3.09
N LYS A 177 -14.57 8.58 -3.12
CA LYS A 177 -15.20 7.70 -2.13
C LYS A 177 -14.67 7.94 -0.73
N GLN A 178 -15.51 7.75 0.26
CA GLN A 178 -15.24 8.02 1.67
C GLN A 178 -15.06 6.72 2.46
N VAL A 179 -14.59 6.86 3.70
CA VAL A 179 -14.56 5.73 4.66
C VAL A 179 -15.98 5.19 4.83
N GLY A 180 -16.13 3.87 4.66
CA GLY A 180 -17.41 3.17 4.64
C GLY A 180 -17.92 2.82 3.24
N ASP A 181 -17.43 3.49 2.20
CA ASP A 181 -17.85 3.18 0.82
C ASP A 181 -17.20 1.90 0.30
N PHE A 182 -17.92 1.23 -0.60
CA PHE A 182 -17.45 0.02 -1.27
C PHE A 182 -16.71 0.36 -2.57
N VAL A 183 -15.64 -0.37 -2.84
CA VAL A 183 -14.90 -0.35 -4.10
C VAL A 183 -14.90 -1.72 -4.74
N THR A 184 -14.98 -1.76 -6.07
CA THR A 184 -14.85 -2.98 -6.85
C THR A 184 -13.39 -3.23 -7.24
N SER A 185 -13.03 -4.49 -7.48
CA SER A 185 -11.70 -4.82 -8.03
C SER A 185 -11.41 -4.05 -9.31
N GLY A 186 -10.24 -3.43 -9.41
CA GLY A 186 -9.85 -2.59 -10.55
C GLY A 186 -10.39 -1.16 -10.53
N GLU A 187 -11.17 -0.78 -9.52
CA GLU A 187 -11.68 0.58 -9.39
C GLU A 187 -10.56 1.54 -8.92
N TYR A 188 -10.54 2.75 -9.47
CA TYR A 188 -9.57 3.80 -9.12
C TYR A 188 -9.68 4.21 -7.64
N LEU A 189 -8.50 4.37 -6.99
CA LEU A 189 -8.37 4.74 -5.57
C LEU A 189 -7.75 6.17 -5.33
#